data_f944beed1d01b7a122481d28a5d5cde7
#
_entry.id   f944beed1d01b7a122481d28a5d5cde7
#
_cell.length_a   1.000
_cell.length_b   1.000
_cell.length_c   1.000
_cell.angle_alpha   90.00
_cell.angle_beta   90.00
_cell.angle_gamma   90.00
#
_symmetry.space_group_name_H-M   'P 1'
#
loop_
_entity.id
_entity.type
_entity.pdbx_description
1 polymer ?
#
loop_
_entity_poly.entity_id
_entity_poly.type
_entity_poly.pdbx_seq_one_letter_code
_entity_poly.pdbx_strand_id
1 'polypeptide(L)'
;QIGITDELFWNLLTAQEVVRLGQERGLKIRFYDPPQRSIANGNDPRTTWSVDKAHVDQGGYALEIHYDAYGRDGVGSGLIPPINKPLTQIDESLAKAFGAYPQFFRDGLGAPKRGIAILEIGKLEGSLENALRNPQTRIASLKAIATRIVDALAAGLATTSLPISPPPDVARSDR
;
A
#
# COMPACT_ATOMS: atom_id res chain seq x y z
N GLN A 1 16.65 17.60 9.69
CA GLN A 1 16.81 16.26 9.13
C GLN A 1 15.99 16.18 7.84
N ILE A 2 16.67 16.17 6.74
CA ILE A 2 16.07 16.19 5.40
C ILE A 2 15.22 14.93 5.15
N GLY A 3 15.56 13.77 5.70
CA GLY A 3 14.94 12.47 5.42
C GLY A 3 13.46 12.34 5.79
N ILE A 4 13.08 12.45 7.04
CA ILE A 4 11.71 12.15 7.50
C ILE A 4 10.69 13.16 6.99
N THR A 5 11.04 14.44 6.96
CA THR A 5 10.15 15.49 6.47
C THR A 5 9.91 15.37 4.97
N ASP A 6 10.91 14.99 4.21
CA ASP A 6 10.83 14.77 2.78
C ASP A 6 10.00 13.53 2.43
N GLU A 7 10.22 12.43 3.13
CA GLU A 7 9.45 11.20 2.93
C GLU A 7 7.95 11.47 3.11
N LEU A 8 7.56 12.11 4.21
CA LEU A 8 6.17 12.47 4.46
C LEU A 8 5.57 13.30 3.32
N PHE A 9 6.32 14.27 2.82
CA PHE A 9 5.87 15.11 1.70
C PHE A 9 5.56 14.27 0.45
N TRP A 10 6.45 13.35 0.08
CA TRP A 10 6.26 12.50 -1.09
C TRP A 10 5.19 11.43 -0.87
N ASN A 11 5.09 10.89 0.35
CA ASN A 11 4.02 9.96 0.72
C ASN A 11 2.64 10.60 0.51
N LEU A 12 2.44 11.83 0.99
CA LEU A 12 1.18 12.56 0.85
C LEU A 12 0.83 12.84 -0.61
N LEU A 13 1.79 13.35 -1.40
CA LEU A 13 1.54 13.63 -2.82
C LEU A 13 1.21 12.36 -3.60
N THR A 14 1.91 11.27 -3.32
CA THR A 14 1.65 9.99 -3.98
C THR A 14 0.28 9.44 -3.59
N ALA A 15 -0.08 9.45 -2.30
CA ALA A 15 -1.38 8.98 -1.84
C ALA A 15 -2.54 9.79 -2.44
N GLN A 16 -2.41 11.10 -2.53
CA GLN A 16 -3.41 11.96 -3.17
C GLN A 16 -3.59 11.62 -4.66
N GLU A 17 -2.50 11.40 -5.38
CA GLU A 17 -2.57 11.04 -6.81
C GLU A 17 -3.14 9.62 -7.00
N VAL A 18 -2.83 8.66 -6.12
CA VAL A 18 -3.44 7.32 -6.10
C VAL A 18 -4.94 7.41 -5.91
N VAL A 19 -5.41 8.21 -4.96
CA VAL A 19 -6.85 8.38 -4.73
C VAL A 19 -7.52 9.03 -5.93
N ARG A 20 -6.95 10.09 -6.48
CA ARG A 20 -7.48 10.76 -7.67
C ARG A 20 -7.64 9.80 -8.84
N LEU A 21 -6.59 9.06 -9.21
CA LEU A 21 -6.62 8.10 -10.30
C LEU A 21 -7.52 6.90 -10.01
N GLY A 22 -7.52 6.41 -8.76
CA GLY A 22 -8.38 5.31 -8.34
C GLY A 22 -9.86 5.67 -8.48
N GLN A 23 -10.26 6.85 -8.03
CA GLN A 23 -11.64 7.34 -8.18
C GLN A 23 -12.04 7.52 -9.64
N GLU A 24 -11.15 8.06 -10.50
CA GLU A 24 -11.38 8.17 -11.94
C GLU A 24 -11.63 6.79 -12.60
N ARG A 25 -11.08 5.73 -12.03
CA ARG A 25 -11.28 4.33 -12.47
C ARG A 25 -12.41 3.59 -11.75
N GLY A 26 -13.19 4.30 -10.95
CA GLY A 26 -14.35 3.75 -10.25
C GLY A 26 -14.02 2.97 -8.98
N LEU A 27 -12.79 3.04 -8.46
CA LEU A 27 -12.44 2.42 -7.19
C LEU A 27 -13.05 3.22 -6.03
N LYS A 28 -13.60 2.52 -5.04
CA LYS A 28 -14.05 3.11 -3.78
C LYS A 28 -12.86 3.33 -2.86
N ILE A 29 -12.07 4.34 -3.15
CA ILE A 29 -10.85 4.69 -2.45
C ILE A 29 -10.96 6.08 -1.83
N ARG A 30 -10.38 6.25 -0.65
CA ARG A 30 -10.31 7.55 0.05
C ARG A 30 -8.93 7.76 0.64
N PHE A 31 -8.55 9.00 0.81
CA PHE A 31 -7.37 9.42 1.53
C PHE A 31 -7.76 9.88 2.94
N TYR A 32 -6.95 9.55 3.92
CA TYR A 32 -7.07 10.06 5.27
C TYR A 32 -5.78 10.78 5.66
N ASP A 33 -5.86 12.10 5.83
CA ASP A 33 -4.81 12.92 6.39
C ASP A 33 -5.14 13.20 7.86
N PRO A 34 -4.45 12.58 8.83
CA PRO A 34 -4.78 12.72 10.23
C PRO A 34 -4.44 14.13 10.72
N PRO A 35 -5.25 14.70 11.63
CA PRO A 35 -4.94 15.98 12.26
C PRO A 35 -3.66 15.92 13.09
N GLN A 36 -3.28 14.72 13.53
CA GLN A 36 -2.05 14.45 14.27
C GLN A 36 -1.24 13.36 13.56
N ARG A 37 -0.17 13.76 12.91
CA ARG A 37 0.70 12.87 12.13
C ARG A 37 1.71 12.10 12.96
N SER A 38 2.02 12.58 14.17
CA SER A 38 2.91 11.89 15.10
C SER A 38 2.12 10.90 15.95
N ILE A 39 2.46 9.62 15.88
CA ILE A 39 1.78 8.56 16.62
C ILE A 39 2.50 8.33 17.95
N ALA A 40 2.21 9.18 18.92
CA ALA A 40 2.69 8.98 20.31
C ALA A 40 1.87 7.91 21.05
N ASN A 41 0.58 7.78 20.72
CA ASN A 41 -0.32 6.77 21.23
C ASN A 41 -1.05 6.11 20.07
N GLY A 42 -0.73 4.86 19.77
CA GLY A 42 -1.31 4.11 18.66
C GLY A 42 -2.81 3.78 18.81
N ASN A 43 -3.42 4.07 19.97
CA ASN A 43 -4.85 3.91 20.23
C ASN A 43 -5.60 5.26 20.18
N ASP A 44 -4.91 6.37 19.92
CA ASP A 44 -5.59 7.66 19.73
C ASP A 44 -6.47 7.59 18.47
N PRO A 45 -7.79 7.82 18.57
CA PRO A 45 -8.73 7.64 17.46
C PRO A 45 -8.49 8.59 16.28
N ARG A 46 -7.63 9.59 16.45
CA ARG A 46 -7.27 10.56 15.41
C ARG A 46 -6.11 10.11 14.53
N THR A 47 -5.41 9.04 14.90
CA THR A 47 -4.24 8.55 14.14
C THR A 47 -4.67 7.75 12.91
N THR A 48 -3.80 7.68 11.90
CA THR A 48 -3.97 6.77 10.76
C THR A 48 -4.19 5.35 11.24
N TRP A 49 -3.38 4.88 12.19
CA TRP A 49 -3.49 3.49 12.70
C TRP A 49 -4.86 3.15 13.27
N SER A 50 -5.50 4.06 13.97
CA SER A 50 -6.85 3.81 14.53
C SER A 50 -7.93 3.86 13.47
N VAL A 51 -7.86 4.84 12.56
CA VAL A 51 -8.85 5.00 11.48
C VAL A 51 -8.74 3.84 10.48
N ASP A 52 -7.52 3.47 10.08
CA ASP A 52 -7.27 2.40 9.13
C ASP A 52 -7.61 1.04 9.74
N LYS A 53 -7.26 0.82 11.03
CA LYS A 53 -7.71 -0.38 11.74
C LYS A 53 -9.24 -0.52 11.76
N ALA A 54 -9.95 0.55 12.08
CA ALA A 54 -11.40 0.52 12.07
C ALA A 54 -11.98 0.21 10.68
N HIS A 55 -11.34 0.72 9.62
CA HIS A 55 -11.71 0.40 8.25
C HIS A 55 -11.47 -1.09 7.91
N VAL A 56 -10.32 -1.62 8.31
CA VAL A 56 -9.97 -3.05 8.13
C VAL A 56 -10.92 -3.96 8.90
N ASP A 57 -11.29 -3.59 10.12
CA ASP A 57 -12.22 -4.36 10.95
C ASP A 57 -13.65 -4.41 10.34
N GLN A 58 -13.98 -3.45 9.48
CA GLN A 58 -15.23 -3.41 8.70
C GLN A 58 -15.11 -4.14 7.34
N GLY A 59 -14.03 -4.85 7.09
CA GLY A 59 -13.79 -5.58 5.84
C GLY A 59 -13.15 -4.76 4.72
N GLY A 60 -12.70 -3.55 5.01
CA GLY A 60 -11.94 -2.72 4.07
C GLY A 60 -10.48 -3.13 3.96
N TYR A 61 -9.79 -2.57 2.97
CA TYR A 61 -8.34 -2.69 2.80
C TYR A 61 -7.68 -1.34 3.10
N ALA A 62 -6.68 -1.33 3.96
CA ALA A 62 -5.91 -0.14 4.31
C ALA A 62 -4.46 -0.28 3.87
N LEU A 63 -3.93 0.78 3.27
CA LEU A 63 -2.59 0.84 2.72
C LEU A 63 -1.90 2.13 3.13
N GLU A 64 -0.78 2.02 3.84
CA GLU A 64 0.16 3.12 4.02
C GLU A 64 1.13 3.13 2.84
N ILE A 65 1.38 4.32 2.28
CA ILE A 65 2.34 4.53 1.20
C ILE A 65 3.57 5.21 1.77
N HIS A 66 4.71 4.59 1.58
CA HIS A 66 6.00 5.05 2.06
C HIS A 66 7.04 5.08 0.95
N TYR A 67 8.08 5.86 1.15
CA TYR A 67 9.34 5.74 0.44
C TYR A 67 10.39 5.24 1.44
N ASP A 68 11.16 4.24 1.04
CA ASP A 68 12.17 3.66 1.90
C ASP A 68 13.19 4.70 2.36
N ALA A 69 13.71 4.50 3.57
CA ALA A 69 14.63 5.41 4.18
C ALA A 69 15.91 5.61 3.35
N TYR A 70 16.51 6.77 3.52
CA TYR A 70 17.82 7.07 2.96
C TYR A 70 18.91 6.18 3.55
N GLY A 71 19.90 5.86 2.74
CA GLY A 71 21.15 5.29 3.19
C GLY A 71 21.27 3.78 3.00
N ARG A 72 22.26 3.22 3.69
CA ARG A 72 22.74 1.86 3.44
C ARG A 72 21.76 0.76 3.82
N ASP A 73 20.86 1.04 4.75
CA ASP A 73 19.96 0.06 5.34
C ASP A 73 18.60 0.01 4.64
N GLY A 74 18.35 0.90 3.68
CA GLY A 74 17.15 0.86 2.86
C GLY A 74 17.15 -0.34 1.90
N VAL A 75 16.02 -1.02 1.79
CA VAL A 75 15.86 -2.24 0.97
C VAL A 75 15.25 -1.92 -0.40
N GLY A 76 14.52 -0.83 -0.51
CA GLY A 76 13.91 -0.37 -1.74
C GLY A 76 12.42 -0.66 -1.84
N SER A 77 11.96 -1.08 -3.02
CA SER A 77 10.55 -1.28 -3.31
C SER A 77 10.01 -2.59 -2.73
N GLY A 78 8.77 -2.58 -2.25
CA GLY A 78 8.09 -3.81 -1.86
C GLY A 78 6.88 -3.60 -0.96
N LEU A 79 6.06 -4.65 -0.88
CA LEU A 79 4.91 -4.68 0.02
C LEU A 79 5.28 -5.38 1.33
N ILE A 80 4.91 -4.75 2.44
CA ILE A 80 4.91 -5.34 3.77
C ILE A 80 3.44 -5.62 4.12
N PRO A 81 2.98 -6.86 3.97
CA PRO A 81 1.57 -7.18 4.20
C PRO A 81 1.23 -7.23 5.69
N PRO A 82 -0.07 -7.21 6.04
CA PRO A 82 -0.52 -7.38 7.41
C PRO A 82 0.02 -8.65 8.07
N ILE A 83 0.20 -8.58 9.40
CA ILE A 83 0.57 -9.73 10.23
C ILE A 83 -0.69 -10.43 10.72
N ASN A 84 -0.60 -11.75 10.94
CA ASN A 84 -1.67 -12.57 11.51
C ASN A 84 -2.98 -12.61 10.68
N LYS A 85 -2.88 -12.31 9.41
CA LYS A 85 -3.97 -12.48 8.44
C LYS A 85 -3.44 -13.19 7.19
N PRO A 86 -4.25 -13.99 6.50
CA PRO A 86 -3.88 -14.48 5.18
C PRO A 86 -3.64 -13.31 4.22
N LEU A 87 -2.76 -13.50 3.25
CA LEU A 87 -2.59 -12.54 2.17
C LEU A 87 -3.90 -12.41 1.39
N THR A 88 -4.28 -11.18 1.11
CA THR A 88 -5.40 -10.89 0.21
C THR A 88 -4.92 -10.89 -1.24
N GLN A 89 -5.85 -10.97 -2.19
CA GLN A 89 -5.54 -10.83 -3.62
C GLN A 89 -4.94 -9.43 -3.93
N ILE A 90 -5.29 -8.43 -3.13
CA ILE A 90 -4.69 -7.09 -3.23
C ILE A 90 -3.23 -7.12 -2.78
N ASP A 91 -2.92 -7.79 -1.66
CA ASP A 91 -1.54 -7.95 -1.19
C ASP A 91 -0.69 -8.68 -2.25
N GLU A 92 -1.19 -9.77 -2.82
CA GLU A 92 -0.48 -10.53 -3.85
C GLU A 92 -0.25 -9.68 -5.11
N SER A 93 -1.23 -8.91 -5.53
CA SER A 93 -1.12 -8.04 -6.70
C SER A 93 -0.13 -6.90 -6.49
N LEU A 94 -0.14 -6.26 -5.31
CA LEU A 94 0.82 -5.22 -4.94
C LEU A 94 2.25 -5.80 -4.83
N ALA A 95 2.41 -6.98 -4.21
CA ALA A 95 3.70 -7.65 -4.12
C ALA A 95 4.24 -8.05 -5.50
N LYS A 96 3.37 -8.48 -6.41
CA LYS A 96 3.74 -8.75 -7.81
C LYS A 96 4.21 -7.48 -8.53
N ALA A 97 3.57 -6.35 -8.26
CA ALA A 97 3.93 -5.09 -8.88
C ALA A 97 5.21 -4.48 -8.30
N PHE A 98 5.38 -4.48 -6.99
CA PHE A 98 6.45 -3.74 -6.30
C PHE A 98 7.52 -4.63 -5.67
N GLY A 99 7.29 -5.92 -5.54
CA GLY A 99 8.13 -6.86 -4.83
C GLY A 99 7.64 -7.13 -3.41
N ALA A 100 8.15 -8.20 -2.81
CA ALA A 100 7.93 -8.51 -1.41
C ALA A 100 9.06 -7.91 -0.57
N TYR A 101 8.70 -7.14 0.44
CA TYR A 101 9.66 -6.58 1.39
C TYR A 101 10.13 -7.67 2.37
N PRO A 102 11.37 -7.62 2.88
CA PRO A 102 11.86 -8.61 3.82
C PRO A 102 10.96 -8.76 5.04
N GLN A 103 10.60 -10.00 5.38
CA GLN A 103 9.60 -10.27 6.41
C GLN A 103 10.02 -9.84 7.82
N PHE A 104 11.31 -9.80 8.11
CA PHE A 104 11.80 -9.39 9.42
C PHE A 104 11.44 -7.94 9.81
N PHE A 105 11.14 -7.08 8.84
CA PHE A 105 10.63 -5.73 9.13
C PHE A 105 9.21 -5.73 9.67
N ARG A 106 8.40 -6.75 9.36
CA ARG A 106 6.97 -6.80 9.72
C ARG A 106 6.73 -6.78 11.23
N ASP A 107 7.51 -7.54 11.98
CA ASP A 107 7.29 -7.74 13.41
C ASP A 107 7.56 -6.48 14.23
N GLY A 108 8.41 -5.59 13.75
CA GLY A 108 8.73 -4.32 14.36
C GLY A 108 7.71 -3.21 14.08
N LEU A 109 6.90 -3.34 13.02
CA LEU A 109 6.07 -2.27 12.50
C LEU A 109 4.66 -2.25 13.10
N GLY A 110 4.18 -1.06 13.44
CA GLY A 110 2.89 -0.88 14.10
C GLY A 110 1.69 -1.09 13.18
N ALA A 111 1.74 -0.63 11.93
CA ALA A 111 0.69 -0.76 10.94
C ALA A 111 0.37 -2.22 10.58
N PRO A 112 1.35 -3.08 10.22
CA PRO A 112 1.10 -4.48 9.92
C PRO A 112 0.45 -5.25 11.06
N LYS A 113 0.80 -4.93 12.32
CA LYS A 113 0.16 -5.52 13.52
C LYS A 113 -1.32 -5.14 13.66
N ARG A 114 -1.76 -4.08 13.01
CA ARG A 114 -3.15 -3.60 13.00
C ARG A 114 -3.93 -4.02 11.76
N GLY A 115 -3.34 -4.85 10.92
CA GLY A 115 -3.96 -5.31 9.68
C GLY A 115 -3.84 -4.33 8.51
N ILE A 116 -2.93 -3.36 8.61
CA ILE A 116 -2.68 -2.33 7.60
C ILE A 116 -1.43 -2.73 6.82
N ALA A 117 -1.52 -2.77 5.50
CA ALA A 117 -0.35 -3.01 4.66
C ALA A 117 0.50 -1.74 4.50
N ILE A 118 1.80 -1.91 4.31
CA ILE A 118 2.73 -0.82 3.97
C ILE A 118 3.30 -1.11 2.58
N LEU A 119 3.23 -0.13 1.69
CA LEU A 119 3.86 -0.17 0.39
C LEU A 119 5.06 0.77 0.35
N GLU A 120 6.25 0.20 0.28
CA GLU A 120 7.47 0.94 -0.01
C GLU A 120 7.62 1.11 -1.52
N ILE A 121 7.60 2.34 -2.00
CA ILE A 121 7.68 2.66 -3.43
C ILE A 121 9.09 2.40 -3.96
N GLY A 122 10.07 2.76 -3.18
CA GLY A 122 11.48 2.65 -3.50
C GLY A 122 12.32 3.56 -2.63
N LYS A 123 13.64 3.44 -2.71
CA LYS A 123 14.54 4.37 -2.02
C LYS A 123 14.40 5.77 -2.60
N LEU A 124 14.21 6.74 -1.74
CA LEU A 124 14.15 8.15 -2.12
C LEU A 124 15.57 8.69 -2.38
N GLU A 125 16.24 8.05 -3.34
CA GLU A 125 17.62 8.32 -3.74
C GLU A 125 17.77 8.22 -5.26
N GLY A 126 18.86 8.79 -5.79
CA GLY A 126 19.29 8.60 -7.17
C GLY A 126 18.26 9.03 -8.21
N SER A 127 17.92 8.14 -9.13
CA SER A 127 17.01 8.46 -10.24
C SER A 127 15.58 8.75 -9.79
N LEU A 128 15.08 8.05 -8.78
CA LEU A 128 13.74 8.27 -8.24
C LEU A 128 13.64 9.65 -7.58
N GLU A 129 14.57 9.98 -6.71
CA GLU A 129 14.65 11.28 -6.07
C GLU A 129 14.77 12.41 -7.08
N ASN A 130 15.69 12.26 -8.04
CA ASN A 130 15.88 13.25 -9.11
C ASN A 130 14.60 13.47 -9.92
N ALA A 131 13.89 12.40 -10.28
CA ALA A 131 12.66 12.48 -11.04
C ALA A 131 11.53 13.19 -10.27
N LEU A 132 11.43 12.95 -8.96
CA LEU A 132 10.44 13.59 -8.09
C LEU A 132 10.77 15.05 -7.78
N ARG A 133 12.06 15.38 -7.58
CA ARG A 133 12.48 16.76 -7.26
C ARG A 133 12.49 17.68 -8.46
N ASN A 134 12.70 17.16 -9.66
CA ASN A 134 12.72 17.96 -10.87
C ASN A 134 11.30 18.40 -11.28
N PRO A 135 10.99 19.71 -11.34
CA PRO A 135 9.67 20.22 -11.70
C PRO A 135 9.15 19.73 -13.06
N GLN A 136 10.04 19.47 -14.02
CA GLN A 136 9.66 19.03 -15.37
C GLN A 136 9.22 17.56 -15.40
N THR A 137 9.71 16.71 -14.49
CA THR A 137 9.42 15.27 -14.46
C THR A 137 8.51 14.86 -13.32
N ARG A 138 8.39 15.67 -12.28
CA ARG A 138 7.63 15.36 -11.05
C ARG A 138 6.22 14.84 -11.31
N ILE A 139 5.43 15.58 -12.08
CA ILE A 139 4.03 15.23 -12.35
C ILE A 139 3.94 13.87 -13.05
N ALA A 140 4.75 13.68 -14.09
CA ALA A 140 4.79 12.40 -14.82
C ALA A 140 5.25 11.25 -13.94
N SER A 141 6.23 11.46 -13.07
CA SER A 141 6.75 10.46 -12.15
C SER A 141 5.72 10.05 -11.09
N LEU A 142 5.06 11.02 -10.45
CA LEU A 142 3.99 10.76 -9.49
C LEU A 142 2.83 10.01 -10.16
N LYS A 143 2.43 10.42 -11.36
CA LYS A 143 1.38 9.76 -12.12
C LYS A 143 1.76 8.32 -12.48
N ALA A 144 2.99 8.07 -12.89
CA ALA A 144 3.46 6.72 -13.22
C ALA A 144 3.45 5.79 -12.00
N ILE A 145 3.93 6.28 -10.85
CA ILE A 145 3.91 5.54 -9.58
C ILE A 145 2.45 5.25 -9.18
N ALA A 146 1.60 6.26 -9.15
CA ALA A 146 0.21 6.13 -8.77
C ALA A 146 -0.57 5.20 -9.72
N THR A 147 -0.31 5.27 -11.03
CA THR A 147 -0.90 4.35 -12.02
C THR A 147 -0.55 2.90 -11.69
N ARG A 148 0.72 2.61 -11.39
CA ARG A 148 1.17 1.25 -11.03
C ARG A 148 0.48 0.75 -9.76
N ILE A 149 0.28 1.60 -8.76
CA ILE A 149 -0.44 1.24 -7.54
C ILE A 149 -1.91 0.96 -7.86
N VAL A 150 -2.58 1.85 -8.58
CA VAL A 150 -4.00 1.72 -8.93
C VAL A 150 -4.26 0.50 -9.80
N ASP A 151 -3.36 0.19 -10.75
CA ASP A 151 -3.43 -1.03 -11.56
C ASP A 151 -3.36 -2.30 -10.68
N ALA A 152 -2.46 -2.32 -9.71
CA ALA A 152 -2.33 -3.44 -8.78
C ALA A 152 -3.56 -3.58 -7.86
N LEU A 153 -4.08 -2.47 -7.33
CA LEU A 153 -5.30 -2.46 -6.52
C LEU A 153 -6.50 -2.98 -7.32
N ALA A 154 -6.69 -2.49 -8.55
CA ALA A 154 -7.77 -2.90 -9.42
C ALA A 154 -7.69 -4.39 -9.79
N ALA A 155 -6.49 -4.90 -10.09
CA ALA A 155 -6.27 -6.31 -10.41
C ALA A 155 -6.60 -7.22 -9.20
N GLY A 156 -6.16 -6.85 -7.99
CA GLY A 156 -6.48 -7.60 -6.78
C GLY A 156 -7.98 -7.62 -6.46
N LEU A 157 -8.67 -6.50 -6.64
CA LEU A 157 -10.12 -6.39 -6.43
C LEU A 157 -10.92 -7.20 -7.48
N ALA A 158 -10.51 -7.19 -8.74
CA ALA A 158 -11.17 -7.94 -9.81
C ALA A 158 -11.13 -9.46 -9.55
N THR A 159 -10.03 -9.98 -9.04
CA THR A 159 -9.87 -11.39 -8.71
C THR A 159 -10.77 -11.81 -7.54
N THR A 160 -10.99 -10.92 -6.57
CA THR A 160 -11.88 -11.17 -5.42
C THR A 160 -13.37 -11.25 -5.84
N SER A 161 -13.73 -10.61 -6.96
CA SER A 161 -15.10 -10.53 -7.46
C SER A 161 -15.52 -11.69 -8.36
N LEU A 162 -14.61 -12.60 -8.72
CA LEU A 162 -14.94 -13.77 -9.53
C LEU A 162 -15.66 -14.82 -8.68
N PRO A 163 -16.83 -15.33 -9.09
CA PRO A 163 -17.48 -16.44 -8.41
C PRO A 163 -16.56 -17.66 -8.43
N ILE A 164 -16.38 -18.29 -7.28
CA ILE A 164 -15.67 -19.58 -7.19
C ILE A 164 -16.48 -20.57 -8.04
N SER A 165 -15.92 -20.98 -9.17
CA SER A 165 -16.50 -22.08 -9.95
C SER A 165 -16.61 -23.31 -9.05
N PRO A 166 -17.78 -23.96 -8.94
CA PRO A 166 -17.89 -25.19 -8.17
C PRO A 166 -16.90 -26.21 -8.73
N PRO A 167 -16.29 -27.07 -7.87
CA PRO A 167 -15.41 -28.12 -8.34
C PRO A 167 -16.15 -28.99 -9.35
N PRO A 168 -15.48 -29.50 -10.40
CA PRO A 168 -16.11 -30.38 -11.37
C PRO A 168 -16.72 -31.58 -10.64
N ASP A 169 -17.98 -31.87 -10.92
CA ASP A 169 -18.68 -33.06 -10.41
C ASP A 169 -17.81 -34.29 -10.69
N VAL A 170 -17.27 -34.85 -9.63
CA VAL A 170 -16.64 -36.20 -9.73
C VAL A 170 -17.77 -37.16 -9.91
N ALA A 171 -18.03 -37.53 -11.16
CA ALA A 171 -18.97 -38.59 -11.51
C ALA A 171 -18.62 -39.82 -10.67
N ARG A 172 -19.48 -40.17 -9.72
CA ARG A 172 -19.43 -41.46 -9.04
C ARG A 172 -19.70 -42.51 -10.10
N SER A 173 -18.67 -43.21 -10.48
CA SER A 173 -18.79 -44.46 -11.21
C SER A 173 -19.33 -45.52 -10.25
N ASP A 174 -20.61 -45.77 -10.28
CA ASP A 174 -21.19 -46.96 -9.66
C ASP A 174 -20.70 -48.19 -10.43
N ARG A 175 -19.97 -49.05 -9.73
CA ARG A 175 -19.85 -50.47 -9.98
C ARG A 175 -19.86 -51.24 -8.68
#